data_013c4a68e3df00bcc58738d90ca91216
#
_entry.id   013c4a68e3df00bcc58738d90ca91216
#
_cell.length_a   1.000
_cell.length_b   1.000
_cell.length_c   1.000
_cell.angle_alpha   90.00
_cell.angle_beta   90.00
_cell.angle_gamma   90.00
#
_symmetry.space_group_name_H-M   'P 1'
#
loop_
_entity.id
_entity.type
_entity.pdbx_description
1 polymer ?
#
loop_
_entity_poly.entity_id
_entity_poly.type
_entity_poly.pdbx_seq_one_letter_code
_entity_poly.pdbx_strand_id
1 'polypeptide(L)'
;MACFRACLAALLGVMLGMNALAQNGGSSTMLDTLFAKLQTATDPMAVQSLEAAIWEQWTMVPEGQQRELMMRGIVEMQQRQLKGSVETFSKLIEIAPDLSEAWNKRATAYWLLGNYPASLSDICETVKREPRHFGAYSGLGMIRAEMGEYSRAVAAFELARKYNPHIIGIDDEIERLKAMGGDEPSDPLGCNQRTAGR
;
A
#
# COMPACT_ATOMS: atom_id res chain seq x y z
N MET A 1 31.77 -17.75 42.67
CA MET A 1 31.92 -17.74 41.21
C MET A 1 30.59 -17.89 40.46
N ALA A 2 29.51 -17.34 40.94
CA ALA A 2 28.17 -17.45 40.31
C ALA A 2 27.59 -16.11 39.78
N CYS A 3 28.25 -14.98 39.99
CA CYS A 3 27.75 -13.67 39.58
C CYS A 3 28.23 -13.17 38.21
N PHE A 4 29.17 -13.86 37.56
CA PHE A 4 29.77 -13.39 36.30
C PHE A 4 29.06 -13.91 35.04
N ARG A 5 28.14 -14.89 35.16
CA ARG A 5 27.41 -15.47 34.01
C ARG A 5 26.08 -14.78 33.68
N ALA A 6 25.52 -13.99 34.58
CA ALA A 6 24.24 -13.31 34.35
C ALA A 6 24.36 -11.98 33.57
N CYS A 7 25.51 -11.34 33.54
CA CYS A 7 25.70 -10.07 32.82
C CYS A 7 25.95 -10.20 31.31
N LEU A 8 26.40 -11.38 30.83
CA LEU A 8 26.70 -11.54 29.40
C LEU A 8 25.46 -11.82 28.54
N ALA A 9 24.42 -12.40 29.12
CA ALA A 9 23.17 -12.69 28.40
C ALA A 9 22.30 -11.45 28.15
N ALA A 10 22.39 -10.43 29.00
CA ALA A 10 21.63 -9.20 28.85
C ALA A 10 22.19 -8.26 27.76
N LEU A 11 23.48 -8.34 27.48
CA LEU A 11 24.13 -7.51 26.45
C LEU A 11 23.90 -7.99 25.01
N LEU A 12 23.68 -9.31 24.78
CA LEU A 12 23.38 -9.82 23.44
C LEU A 12 21.92 -9.52 23.01
N GLY A 13 20.97 -9.44 23.93
CA GLY A 13 19.58 -9.14 23.61
C GLY A 13 19.36 -7.67 23.17
N VAL A 14 20.15 -6.74 23.70
CA VAL A 14 20.05 -5.31 23.36
C VAL A 14 20.64 -5.00 21.98
N MET A 15 21.68 -5.72 21.56
CA MET A 15 22.30 -5.50 20.25
C MET A 15 21.44 -6.00 19.07
N LEU A 16 20.64 -7.05 19.24
CA LEU A 16 19.71 -7.54 18.20
C LEU A 16 18.47 -6.64 18.04
N GLY A 17 18.04 -5.97 19.11
CA GLY A 17 16.93 -5.02 19.05
C GLY A 17 17.27 -3.69 18.38
N MET A 18 18.51 -3.22 18.53
CA MET A 18 18.94 -1.96 17.95
C MET A 18 19.14 -2.02 16.42
N ASN A 19 19.53 -3.16 15.87
CA ASN A 19 19.68 -3.31 14.42
C ASN A 19 18.32 -3.37 13.68
N ALA A 20 17.28 -3.92 14.29
CA ALA A 20 15.93 -3.95 13.68
C ALA A 20 15.28 -2.56 13.67
N LEU A 21 15.50 -1.76 14.71
CA LEU A 21 14.98 -0.38 14.78
C LEU A 21 15.70 0.58 13.82
N ALA A 22 17.00 0.37 13.58
CA ALA A 22 17.78 1.23 12.68
C ALA A 22 17.41 1.01 11.19
N GLN A 23 17.04 -0.21 10.78
CA GLN A 23 16.66 -0.50 9.41
C GLN A 23 15.24 0.02 9.08
N ASN A 24 14.30 -0.05 10.03
CA ASN A 24 12.97 0.51 9.84
C ASN A 24 12.96 2.05 9.90
N GLY A 25 13.82 2.68 10.69
CA GLY A 25 13.93 4.13 10.79
C GLY A 25 14.44 4.81 9.51
N GLY A 26 15.33 4.15 8.77
CA GLY A 26 15.90 4.69 7.53
C GLY A 26 14.89 4.75 6.37
N SER A 27 14.05 3.74 6.23
CA SER A 27 13.02 3.68 5.18
C SER A 27 11.89 4.68 5.46
N SER A 28 11.47 4.83 6.71
CA SER A 28 10.45 5.83 7.11
C SER A 28 10.91 7.25 6.81
N THR A 29 12.14 7.60 7.17
CA THR A 29 12.72 8.94 6.90
C THR A 29 12.89 9.25 5.41
N MET A 30 13.20 8.25 4.58
CA MET A 30 13.30 8.43 3.14
C MET A 30 11.91 8.72 2.53
N LEU A 31 10.91 7.90 2.82
CA LEU A 31 9.53 8.12 2.37
C LEU A 31 8.99 9.47 2.86
N ASP A 32 9.24 9.85 4.11
CA ASP A 32 8.82 11.16 4.64
C ASP A 32 9.43 12.31 3.83
N THR A 33 10.70 12.20 3.47
CA THR A 33 11.39 13.19 2.65
C THR A 33 10.80 13.24 1.22
N LEU A 34 10.53 12.08 0.62
CA LEU A 34 9.96 12.00 -0.73
C LEU A 34 8.54 12.59 -0.75
N PHE A 35 7.70 12.24 0.21
CA PHE A 35 6.35 12.81 0.32
C PHE A 35 6.38 14.32 0.56
N ALA A 36 7.24 14.84 1.44
CA ALA A 36 7.37 16.27 1.68
C ALA A 36 7.77 17.03 0.39
N LYS A 37 8.70 16.46 -0.41
CA LYS A 37 9.07 17.04 -1.70
C LYS A 37 7.93 16.93 -2.72
N LEU A 38 7.21 15.80 -2.78
CA LEU A 38 6.10 15.61 -3.70
C LEU A 38 4.98 16.64 -3.45
N GLN A 39 4.69 16.96 -2.19
CA GLN A 39 3.67 17.97 -1.84
C GLN A 39 3.97 19.37 -2.36
N THR A 40 5.23 19.72 -2.58
CA THR A 40 5.66 21.07 -2.98
C THR A 40 6.25 21.13 -4.38
N ALA A 41 6.39 20.01 -5.06
CA ALA A 41 6.92 19.96 -6.41
C ALA A 41 5.99 20.68 -7.40
N THR A 42 6.56 21.45 -8.32
CA THR A 42 5.81 22.17 -9.38
C THR A 42 6.29 21.77 -10.78
N ASP A 43 7.51 21.25 -10.88
CA ASP A 43 8.05 20.76 -12.15
C ASP A 43 7.55 19.34 -12.44
N PRO A 44 6.92 19.10 -13.61
CA PRO A 44 6.36 17.78 -13.94
C PRO A 44 7.39 16.65 -13.96
N MET A 45 8.64 16.92 -14.36
CA MET A 45 9.70 15.89 -14.37
C MET A 45 10.14 15.55 -12.94
N ALA A 46 10.21 16.56 -12.06
CA ALA A 46 10.49 16.32 -10.65
C ALA A 46 9.37 15.52 -9.98
N VAL A 47 8.10 15.82 -10.26
CA VAL A 47 6.93 15.06 -9.80
C VAL A 47 7.05 13.60 -10.22
N GLN A 48 7.24 13.32 -11.51
CA GLN A 48 7.38 11.96 -12.02
C GLN A 48 8.54 11.21 -11.36
N SER A 49 9.67 11.87 -11.14
CA SER A 49 10.84 11.28 -10.50
C SER A 49 10.57 10.94 -9.01
N LEU A 50 9.83 11.82 -8.31
CA LEU A 50 9.46 11.61 -6.92
C LEU A 50 8.44 10.48 -6.77
N GLU A 51 7.44 10.42 -7.64
CA GLU A 51 6.48 9.31 -7.69
C GLU A 51 7.21 7.98 -7.92
N ALA A 52 8.09 7.93 -8.92
CA ALA A 52 8.88 6.72 -9.19
C ALA A 52 9.72 6.29 -7.99
N ALA A 53 10.37 7.25 -7.30
CA ALA A 53 11.15 6.95 -6.10
C ALA A 53 10.27 6.44 -4.93
N ILE A 54 9.06 6.96 -4.76
CA ILE A 54 8.10 6.45 -3.76
C ILE A 54 7.70 5.01 -4.10
N TRP A 55 7.35 4.73 -5.35
CA TRP A 55 7.01 3.38 -5.80
C TRP A 55 8.18 2.40 -5.63
N GLU A 56 9.41 2.85 -5.91
CA GLU A 56 10.61 2.05 -5.68
C GLU A 56 10.76 1.69 -4.19
N GLN A 57 10.58 2.66 -3.28
CA GLN A 57 10.64 2.41 -1.84
C GLN A 57 9.59 1.39 -1.37
N TRP A 58 8.38 1.44 -1.90
CA TRP A 58 7.33 0.47 -1.55
C TRP A 58 7.58 -0.93 -2.11
N THR A 59 8.23 -1.03 -3.27
CA THR A 59 8.57 -2.32 -3.88
C THR A 59 9.93 -2.86 -3.45
N MET A 60 10.71 -2.05 -2.71
CA MET A 60 12.03 -2.46 -2.23
C MET A 60 11.88 -3.54 -1.17
N VAL A 61 12.34 -4.74 -1.51
CA VAL A 61 12.36 -5.90 -0.60
C VAL A 61 13.78 -6.45 -0.50
N PRO A 62 14.14 -7.06 0.64
CA PRO A 62 15.43 -7.73 0.79
C PRO A 62 15.69 -8.75 -0.32
N GLU A 63 16.96 -8.98 -0.63
CA GLU A 63 17.33 -10.06 -1.57
C GLU A 63 16.88 -11.43 -1.06
N GLY A 64 16.70 -12.36 -1.99
CA GLY A 64 16.22 -13.70 -1.71
C GLY A 64 14.76 -13.90 -2.07
N GLN A 65 14.09 -14.80 -1.35
CA GLN A 65 12.76 -15.30 -1.69
C GLN A 65 11.68 -14.19 -1.80
N GLN A 66 11.76 -13.16 -0.96
CA GLN A 66 10.78 -12.05 -1.01
C GLN A 66 10.89 -11.29 -2.33
N ARG A 67 12.12 -10.98 -2.78
CA ARG A 67 12.36 -10.29 -4.05
C ARG A 67 11.94 -11.17 -5.24
N GLU A 68 12.28 -12.44 -5.21
CA GLU A 68 11.88 -13.40 -6.26
C GLU A 68 10.35 -13.45 -6.41
N LEU A 69 9.62 -13.57 -5.29
CA LEU A 69 8.16 -13.59 -5.31
C LEU A 69 7.56 -12.25 -5.77
N MET A 70 8.11 -11.11 -5.31
CA MET A 70 7.65 -9.79 -5.76
C MET A 70 7.80 -9.65 -7.27
N MET A 71 8.99 -9.90 -7.80
CA MET A 71 9.27 -9.77 -9.23
C MET A 71 8.46 -10.76 -10.07
N ARG A 72 8.35 -12.01 -9.61
CA ARG A 72 7.55 -13.02 -10.29
C ARG A 72 6.09 -12.64 -10.36
N GLY A 73 5.49 -12.22 -9.25
CA GLY A 73 4.09 -11.80 -9.22
C GLY A 73 3.80 -10.62 -10.15
N ILE A 74 4.73 -9.65 -10.23
CA ILE A 74 4.64 -8.53 -11.16
C ILE A 74 4.69 -9.01 -12.62
N VAL A 75 5.62 -9.89 -12.97
CA VAL A 75 5.75 -10.46 -14.33
C VAL A 75 4.49 -11.24 -14.69
N GLU A 76 3.98 -12.10 -13.82
CA GLU A 76 2.74 -12.87 -14.02
C GLU A 76 1.55 -11.93 -14.27
N MET A 77 1.44 -10.83 -13.52
CA MET A 77 0.38 -9.83 -13.73
C MET A 77 0.52 -9.12 -15.08
N GLN A 78 1.74 -8.73 -15.50
CA GLN A 78 2.00 -8.13 -16.81
C GLN A 78 1.66 -9.08 -17.96
N GLN A 79 1.90 -10.36 -17.78
CA GLN A 79 1.57 -11.42 -18.75
C GLN A 79 0.09 -11.84 -18.70
N ARG A 80 -0.76 -11.16 -17.92
CA ARG A 80 -2.17 -11.52 -17.71
C ARG A 80 -2.39 -12.89 -17.06
N GLN A 81 -1.37 -13.45 -16.43
CA GLN A 81 -1.47 -14.67 -15.63
C GLN A 81 -2.01 -14.34 -14.23
N LEU A 82 -3.17 -13.72 -14.16
CA LEU A 82 -3.70 -13.07 -12.94
C LEU A 82 -3.89 -14.03 -11.77
N LYS A 83 -4.34 -15.27 -12.02
CA LYS A 83 -4.48 -16.29 -10.96
C LYS A 83 -3.12 -16.66 -10.37
N GLY A 84 -2.12 -16.87 -11.22
CA GLY A 84 -0.74 -17.14 -10.80
C GLY A 84 -0.18 -15.97 -9.96
N SER A 85 -0.40 -14.74 -10.43
CA SER A 85 0.00 -13.53 -9.69
C SER A 85 -0.63 -13.47 -8.28
N VAL A 86 -1.93 -13.79 -8.14
CA VAL A 86 -2.60 -13.87 -6.83
C VAL A 86 -1.94 -14.93 -5.93
N GLU A 87 -1.63 -16.12 -6.46
CA GLU A 87 -0.95 -17.17 -5.70
C GLU A 87 0.45 -16.75 -5.27
N THR A 88 1.21 -16.11 -6.19
CA THR A 88 2.57 -15.64 -5.92
C THR A 88 2.59 -14.54 -4.86
N PHE A 89 1.71 -13.53 -4.97
CA PHE A 89 1.62 -12.50 -3.92
C PHE A 89 1.06 -13.04 -2.61
N SER A 90 0.21 -14.06 -2.62
CA SER A 90 -0.24 -14.73 -1.38
C SER A 90 0.93 -15.37 -0.65
N LYS A 91 1.82 -16.07 -1.35
CA LYS A 91 3.06 -16.61 -0.76
C LYS A 91 3.99 -15.50 -0.24
N LEU A 92 4.06 -14.38 -0.94
CA LEU A 92 4.85 -13.23 -0.46
C LEU A 92 4.27 -12.66 0.83
N ILE A 93 2.94 -12.51 0.91
CA ILE A 93 2.25 -12.03 2.12
C ILE A 93 2.44 -13.00 3.31
N GLU A 94 2.46 -14.31 3.07
CA GLU A 94 2.74 -15.30 4.12
C GLU A 94 4.11 -15.11 4.78
N ILE A 95 5.14 -14.79 3.99
CA ILE A 95 6.53 -14.61 4.48
C ILE A 95 6.87 -13.16 4.83
N ALA A 96 6.09 -12.19 4.35
CA ALA A 96 6.30 -10.76 4.59
C ALA A 96 4.94 -10.05 4.79
N PRO A 97 4.19 -10.34 5.86
CA PRO A 97 2.84 -9.83 6.07
C PRO A 97 2.78 -8.31 6.26
N ASP A 98 3.88 -7.68 6.65
CA ASP A 98 3.97 -6.23 6.86
C ASP A 98 4.31 -5.44 5.58
N LEU A 99 4.61 -6.13 4.49
CA LEU A 99 4.92 -5.50 3.21
C LEU A 99 3.63 -5.00 2.53
N SER A 100 3.31 -3.72 2.69
CA SER A 100 2.08 -3.11 2.16
C SER A 100 1.90 -3.32 0.66
N GLU A 101 2.98 -3.24 -0.11
CA GLU A 101 2.94 -3.35 -1.57
C GLU A 101 2.59 -4.77 -2.04
N ALA A 102 2.87 -5.81 -1.27
CA ALA A 102 2.44 -7.17 -1.60
C ALA A 102 0.90 -7.29 -1.60
N TRP A 103 0.25 -6.67 -0.59
CA TRP A 103 -1.20 -6.58 -0.51
C TRP A 103 -1.77 -5.73 -1.66
N ASN A 104 -1.16 -4.57 -1.94
CA ASN A 104 -1.58 -3.70 -3.04
C ASN A 104 -1.48 -4.38 -4.42
N LYS A 105 -0.41 -5.12 -4.68
CA LYS A 105 -0.26 -5.88 -5.93
C LYS A 105 -1.29 -7.01 -6.04
N ARG A 106 -1.57 -7.72 -4.95
CA ARG A 106 -2.61 -8.75 -4.96
C ARG A 106 -4.00 -8.15 -5.14
N ALA A 107 -4.27 -7.01 -4.50
CA ALA A 107 -5.51 -6.25 -4.72
C ALA A 107 -5.70 -5.89 -6.20
N THR A 108 -4.65 -5.41 -6.86
CA THR A 108 -4.68 -5.09 -8.29
C THR A 108 -4.98 -6.34 -9.14
N ALA A 109 -4.37 -7.48 -8.82
CA ALA A 109 -4.65 -8.73 -9.52
C ALA A 109 -6.11 -9.19 -9.31
N TYR A 110 -6.65 -9.05 -8.09
CA TYR A 110 -8.07 -9.34 -7.83
C TYR A 110 -9.01 -8.41 -8.58
N TRP A 111 -8.72 -7.10 -8.64
CA TRP A 111 -9.50 -6.15 -9.42
C TRP A 111 -9.52 -6.54 -10.90
N LEU A 112 -8.38 -6.86 -11.48
CA LEU A 112 -8.27 -7.32 -12.88
C LEU A 112 -9.03 -8.64 -13.14
N LEU A 113 -9.25 -9.46 -12.11
CA LEU A 113 -10.08 -10.68 -12.16
C LEU A 113 -11.58 -10.38 -11.93
N GLY A 114 -11.97 -9.14 -11.63
CA GLY A 114 -13.34 -8.76 -11.25
C GLY A 114 -13.72 -9.19 -9.84
N ASN A 115 -12.76 -9.64 -9.02
CA ASN A 115 -13.01 -10.02 -7.63
C ASN A 115 -12.89 -8.80 -6.71
N TYR A 116 -13.85 -7.89 -6.79
CA TYR A 116 -13.87 -6.65 -6.02
C TYR A 116 -13.86 -6.86 -4.50
N PRO A 117 -14.61 -7.81 -3.92
CA PRO A 117 -14.55 -8.04 -2.47
C PRO A 117 -13.16 -8.37 -1.97
N ALA A 118 -12.43 -9.26 -2.66
CA ALA A 118 -11.05 -9.61 -2.29
C ALA A 118 -10.09 -8.43 -2.50
N SER A 119 -10.25 -7.68 -3.60
CA SER A 119 -9.46 -6.48 -3.86
C SER A 119 -9.65 -5.42 -2.77
N LEU A 120 -10.87 -5.11 -2.38
CA LEU A 120 -11.18 -4.15 -1.31
C LEU A 120 -10.57 -4.58 0.04
N SER A 121 -10.63 -5.87 0.37
CA SER A 121 -10.01 -6.41 1.58
C SER A 121 -8.50 -6.17 1.59
N ASP A 122 -7.83 -6.44 0.48
CA ASP A 122 -6.37 -6.27 0.35
C ASP A 122 -5.97 -4.78 0.32
N ILE A 123 -6.78 -3.91 -0.28
CA ILE A 123 -6.57 -2.46 -0.21
C ILE A 123 -6.63 -1.98 1.25
N CYS A 124 -7.60 -2.45 2.04
CA CYS A 124 -7.69 -2.10 3.45
C CYS A 124 -6.46 -2.55 4.23
N GLU A 125 -5.94 -3.75 3.95
CA GLU A 125 -4.68 -4.21 4.54
C GLU A 125 -3.47 -3.39 4.08
N THR A 126 -3.47 -2.89 2.84
CA THR A 126 -2.43 -1.99 2.32
C THR A 126 -2.40 -0.67 3.09
N VAL A 127 -3.53 0.04 3.18
CA VAL A 127 -3.60 1.37 3.83
C VAL A 127 -3.44 1.31 5.34
N LYS A 128 -3.71 0.17 5.95
CA LYS A 128 -3.41 -0.08 7.37
C LYS A 128 -1.91 -0.10 7.63
N ARG A 129 -1.11 -0.63 6.69
CA ARG A 129 0.35 -0.74 6.80
C ARG A 129 1.08 0.51 6.31
N GLU A 130 0.61 1.11 5.22
CA GLU A 130 1.10 2.37 4.68
C GLU A 130 -0.08 3.35 4.49
N PRO A 131 -0.38 4.17 5.49
CA PRO A 131 -1.51 5.11 5.43
C PRO A 131 -1.40 6.20 4.37
N ARG A 132 -0.24 6.34 3.71
CA ARG A 132 -0.01 7.32 2.64
C ARG A 132 -0.03 6.68 1.26
N HIS A 133 -0.47 5.44 1.14
CA HIS A 133 -0.41 4.69 -0.12
C HIS A 133 -1.44 5.22 -1.13
N PHE A 134 -1.10 6.31 -1.81
CA PHE A 134 -2.00 7.00 -2.74
C PHE A 134 -2.52 6.10 -3.87
N GLY A 135 -1.72 5.14 -4.35
CA GLY A 135 -2.15 4.17 -5.36
C GLY A 135 -3.23 3.23 -4.85
N ALA A 136 -3.15 2.79 -3.59
CA ALA A 136 -4.20 1.97 -2.98
C ALA A 136 -5.50 2.76 -2.80
N TYR A 137 -5.44 4.02 -2.38
CA TYR A 137 -6.61 4.89 -2.30
C TYR A 137 -7.22 5.17 -3.67
N SER A 138 -6.40 5.37 -4.72
CA SER A 138 -6.90 5.51 -6.09
C SER A 138 -7.63 4.25 -6.56
N GLY A 139 -7.05 3.07 -6.32
CA GLY A 139 -7.70 1.78 -6.60
C GLY A 139 -9.01 1.60 -5.84
N LEU A 140 -9.05 1.99 -4.56
CA LEU A 140 -10.28 1.99 -3.75
C LEU A 140 -11.36 2.86 -4.37
N GLY A 141 -11.01 4.09 -4.74
CA GLY A 141 -11.92 5.04 -5.40
C GLY A 141 -12.49 4.47 -6.69
N MET A 142 -11.64 3.89 -7.55
CA MET A 142 -12.07 3.27 -8.80
C MET A 142 -13.08 2.14 -8.58
N ILE A 143 -12.78 1.19 -7.68
CA ILE A 143 -13.67 0.06 -7.40
C ILE A 143 -14.99 0.56 -6.81
N ARG A 144 -14.97 1.51 -5.87
CA ARG A 144 -16.18 2.08 -5.27
C ARG A 144 -17.05 2.81 -6.31
N ALA A 145 -16.42 3.55 -7.23
CA ALA A 145 -17.13 4.20 -8.34
C ALA A 145 -17.80 3.18 -9.28
N GLU A 146 -17.10 2.10 -9.63
CA GLU A 146 -17.65 1.00 -10.44
C GLU A 146 -18.82 0.28 -9.75
N MET A 147 -18.83 0.24 -8.41
CA MET A 147 -19.92 -0.30 -7.61
C MET A 147 -21.10 0.68 -7.40
N GLY A 148 -20.99 1.93 -7.89
CA GLY A 148 -21.97 2.98 -7.68
C GLY A 148 -21.94 3.61 -6.28
N GLU A 149 -20.90 3.32 -5.49
CA GLU A 149 -20.71 3.85 -4.13
C GLU A 149 -19.98 5.20 -4.18
N TYR A 150 -20.59 6.21 -4.83
CA TYR A 150 -19.93 7.45 -5.24
C TYR A 150 -19.33 8.24 -4.08
N SER A 151 -20.03 8.37 -2.95
CA SER A 151 -19.51 9.09 -1.78
C SER A 151 -18.27 8.41 -1.18
N ARG A 152 -18.22 7.09 -1.18
CA ARG A 152 -17.03 6.34 -0.76
C ARG A 152 -15.88 6.48 -1.76
N ALA A 153 -16.20 6.51 -3.06
CA ALA A 153 -15.22 6.74 -4.10
C ALA A 153 -14.58 8.13 -3.95
N VAL A 154 -15.39 9.17 -3.71
CA VAL A 154 -14.91 10.53 -3.44
C VAL A 154 -13.98 10.56 -2.23
N ALA A 155 -14.38 9.97 -1.10
CA ALA A 155 -13.56 9.94 0.10
C ALA A 155 -12.19 9.26 -0.13
N ALA A 156 -12.18 8.18 -0.91
CA ALA A 156 -10.95 7.48 -1.28
C ALA A 156 -10.05 8.33 -2.20
N PHE A 157 -10.62 8.95 -3.24
CA PHE A 157 -9.85 9.83 -4.14
C PHE A 157 -9.35 11.09 -3.44
N GLU A 158 -10.10 11.66 -2.49
CA GLU A 158 -9.62 12.79 -1.68
C GLU A 158 -8.41 12.42 -0.82
N LEU A 159 -8.34 11.20 -0.30
CA LEU A 159 -7.14 10.69 0.37
C LEU A 159 -5.99 10.44 -0.61
N ALA A 160 -6.25 9.89 -1.78
CA ALA A 160 -5.22 9.76 -2.81
C ALA A 160 -4.61 11.12 -3.16
N ARG A 161 -5.45 12.12 -3.44
CA ARG A 161 -5.06 13.51 -3.72
C ARG A 161 -4.30 14.15 -2.58
N LYS A 162 -4.73 13.91 -1.33
CA LYS A 162 -4.04 14.43 -0.14
C LYS A 162 -2.58 13.98 -0.10
N TYR A 163 -2.30 12.73 -0.43
CA TYR A 163 -0.94 12.19 -0.38
C TYR A 163 -0.15 12.40 -1.67
N ASN A 164 -0.84 12.45 -2.81
CA ASN A 164 -0.26 12.83 -4.10
C ASN A 164 -1.18 13.81 -4.83
N PRO A 165 -0.92 15.13 -4.73
CA PRO A 165 -1.75 16.15 -5.38
C PRO A 165 -1.57 16.22 -6.90
N HIS A 166 -0.67 15.42 -7.48
CA HIS A 166 -0.32 15.44 -8.90
C HIS A 166 -0.95 14.31 -9.71
N ILE A 167 -1.85 13.51 -9.11
CA ILE A 167 -2.56 12.46 -9.85
C ILE A 167 -3.42 13.11 -10.94
N ILE A 168 -3.10 12.81 -12.19
CA ILE A 168 -3.75 13.41 -13.36
C ILE A 168 -5.24 13.07 -13.36
N GLY A 169 -6.08 14.10 -13.50
CA GLY A 169 -7.53 13.97 -13.63
C GLY A 169 -8.27 13.63 -12.34
N ILE A 170 -7.59 13.57 -11.19
CA ILE A 170 -8.24 13.20 -9.92
C ILE A 170 -9.25 14.26 -9.46
N ASP A 171 -9.00 15.54 -9.70
CA ASP A 171 -9.93 16.61 -9.34
C ASP A 171 -11.21 16.53 -10.17
N ASP A 172 -11.08 16.35 -11.48
CA ASP A 172 -12.22 16.20 -12.39
C ASP A 172 -13.05 14.98 -12.02
N GLU A 173 -12.41 13.88 -11.65
CA GLU A 173 -13.09 12.65 -11.23
C GLU A 173 -13.83 12.83 -9.90
N ILE A 174 -13.23 13.51 -8.93
CA ILE A 174 -13.88 13.83 -7.66
C ILE A 174 -15.13 14.69 -7.90
N GLU A 175 -15.04 15.75 -8.70
CA GLU A 175 -16.17 16.62 -9.00
C GLU A 175 -17.26 15.89 -9.79
N ARG A 176 -16.88 15.04 -10.74
CA ARG A 176 -17.83 14.19 -11.47
C ARG A 176 -18.61 13.27 -10.54
N LEU A 177 -17.92 12.61 -9.59
CA LEU A 177 -18.54 11.69 -8.65
C LEU A 177 -19.41 12.41 -7.61
N LYS A 178 -19.01 13.60 -7.14
CA LYS A 178 -19.85 14.45 -6.29
C LYS A 178 -21.15 14.83 -6.97
N ALA A 179 -21.13 15.15 -8.27
CA ALA A 179 -22.34 15.46 -9.04
C ALA A 179 -23.27 14.26 -9.22
N MET A 180 -22.77 13.03 -9.13
CA MET A 180 -23.59 11.81 -9.17
C MET A 180 -24.35 11.56 -7.86
N GLY A 181 -23.95 12.21 -6.77
CA GLY A 181 -24.61 12.16 -5.48
C GLY A 181 -24.32 10.89 -4.69
N GLY A 182 -24.95 10.78 -3.53
CA GLY A 182 -24.84 9.67 -2.59
C GLY A 182 -24.85 10.16 -1.15
N ASP A 183 -25.39 9.37 -0.23
CA ASP A 183 -25.35 9.67 1.19
C ASP A 183 -23.94 9.55 1.74
N GLU A 184 -23.55 10.41 2.70
CA GLU A 184 -22.26 10.28 3.38
C GLU A 184 -22.22 8.98 4.19
N PRO A 185 -21.30 8.07 3.88
CA PRO A 185 -21.22 6.81 4.60
C PRO A 185 -20.62 6.99 6.00
N SER A 186 -21.14 6.27 6.99
CA SER A 186 -20.58 6.23 8.35
C SER A 186 -19.13 5.65 8.40
N ASP A 187 -18.77 4.84 7.41
CA ASP A 187 -17.42 4.34 7.17
C ASP A 187 -17.01 4.76 5.75
N PRO A 188 -16.34 5.93 5.59
CA PRO A 188 -16.01 6.49 4.28
C PRO A 188 -15.19 5.56 3.39
N LEU A 189 -14.28 4.76 3.97
CA LEU A 189 -13.44 3.83 3.22
C LEU A 189 -14.07 2.43 3.10
N GLY A 190 -14.98 2.07 4.00
CA GLY A 190 -15.53 0.72 4.09
C GLY A 190 -14.51 -0.32 4.57
N CYS A 191 -13.45 0.13 5.25
CA CYS A 191 -12.37 -0.72 5.75
C CYS A 191 -12.61 -1.24 7.18
N ASN A 192 -13.60 -0.70 7.90
CA ASN A 192 -13.95 -1.11 9.25
C ASN A 192 -14.98 -2.26 9.29
N GLN A 193 -15.53 -2.64 8.17
CA GLN A 193 -16.37 -3.81 8.09
C GLN A 193 -15.48 -5.03 8.34
N ARG A 194 -15.48 -5.53 9.59
CA ARG A 194 -15.07 -6.90 9.86
C ARG A 194 -15.85 -7.74 8.85
N THR A 195 -15.14 -8.50 8.04
CA THR A 195 -15.74 -9.54 7.22
C THR A 195 -16.69 -10.30 8.11
N ALA A 196 -17.97 -9.92 8.06
CA ALA A 196 -19.03 -10.68 8.67
C ALA A 196 -18.96 -12.04 7.98
N GLY A 197 -18.53 -13.01 8.77
CA GLY A 197 -18.16 -14.33 8.30
C GLY A 197 -19.24 -15.02 7.47
N ARG A 198 -18.78 -15.79 6.57
CA ARG A 198 -19.14 -17.23 6.48
C ARG A 198 -18.30 -17.89 5.42
#